data_fa2f4f9afd779d9d525dc85cf06f3eb8
#
_entry.id   fa2f4f9afd779d9d525dc85cf06f3eb8
#
_cell.length_a   1.000
_cell.length_b   1.000
_cell.length_c   1.000
_cell.angle_alpha   90.00
_cell.angle_beta   90.00
_cell.angle_gamma   90.00
#
_symmetry.space_group_name_H-M   'P 1'
#
loop_
_entity.id
_entity.type
_entity.pdbx_description
1 polymer ?
#
loop_
_entity_poly.entity_id
_entity_poly.type
_entity_poly.pdbx_seq_one_letter_code
_entity_poly.pdbx_strand_id
1 'polypeptide(L)'
;MKRNKIFTLILIVVSMAMGFSSCIGNDDDYNNNQKPTIDPVTYSYKDIYLQTSMTAYPFFSQVNSSVEKNKNFMISPLGMTEVLTMLVHGANENTAAQINKVMNTPWILPAHIMDAMKSLNDFLPKADSKTALAIANSQWIDEGYDVKNDYIKNNIDKLDAETLTQLLSTETTKDDINSWCARKTNGLIKDFLKSPLQQNTRMVLLNALYFKGQWKYKFDKK
;
A
#
# COMPACT_ATOMS: atom_id res chain seq x y z
N MET A 1 33.21 4.12 21.27
CA MET A 1 32.75 3.47 20.03
C MET A 1 31.22 3.38 20.09
N LYS A 2 30.51 4.33 19.47
CA LYS A 2 29.02 4.30 19.42
C LYS A 2 28.60 3.21 18.43
N ARG A 3 27.99 2.14 18.92
CA ARG A 3 27.36 1.11 18.08
C ARG A 3 26.16 1.77 17.39
N ASN A 4 26.28 2.03 16.09
CA ASN A 4 25.14 2.34 15.24
C ASN A 4 24.19 1.15 15.31
N LYS A 5 23.05 1.32 15.96
CA LYS A 5 21.96 0.36 15.89
C LYS A 5 21.40 0.46 14.48
N ILE A 6 21.70 -0.53 13.64
CA ILE A 6 21.09 -0.68 12.34
C ILE A 6 19.66 -1.10 12.59
N PHE A 7 18.73 -0.17 12.36
CA PHE A 7 17.30 -0.47 12.38
C PHE A 7 16.95 -1.21 11.08
N THR A 8 16.53 -2.44 11.19
CA THR A 8 15.96 -3.15 10.04
C THR A 8 14.49 -2.75 9.93
N LEU A 9 14.19 -1.89 8.98
CA LEU A 9 12.83 -1.57 8.56
C LEU A 9 12.51 -2.45 7.36
N ILE A 10 11.50 -3.29 7.49
CA ILE A 10 10.99 -4.08 6.37
C ILE A 10 9.83 -3.31 5.75
N LEU A 11 10.09 -2.74 4.58
CA LEU A 11 9.09 -2.09 3.76
C LEU A 11 8.51 -3.14 2.81
N ILE A 12 7.25 -3.52 3.04
CA ILE A 12 6.64 -4.58 2.27
C ILE A 12 5.37 -4.06 1.61
N VAL A 13 5.38 -4.01 0.30
CA VAL A 13 4.23 -3.69 -0.52
C VAL A 13 3.63 -5.00 -1.02
N VAL A 14 2.46 -5.34 -0.50
CA VAL A 14 1.70 -6.50 -0.97
C VAL A 14 0.89 -6.09 -2.18
N SER A 15 1.39 -6.35 -3.36
CA SER A 15 0.63 -6.20 -4.60
C SER A 15 0.04 -7.54 -5.02
N MET A 16 -1.17 -7.50 -5.48
CA MET A 16 -2.02 -8.62 -5.74
C MET A 16 -1.74 -9.29 -7.09
N ALA A 17 -1.64 -10.62 -7.12
CA ALA A 17 -1.74 -11.38 -8.35
C ALA A 17 -3.21 -11.42 -8.83
N MET A 18 -3.48 -10.96 -10.03
CA MET A 18 -4.80 -11.13 -10.65
C MET A 18 -4.99 -12.61 -10.99
N GLY A 19 -5.82 -13.30 -10.21
CA GLY A 19 -6.46 -14.51 -10.69
C GLY A 19 -7.52 -14.11 -11.71
N PHE A 20 -7.36 -14.52 -12.96
CA PHE A 20 -8.42 -14.40 -13.95
C PHE A 20 -9.55 -15.36 -13.58
N SER A 21 -10.46 -14.92 -12.73
CA SER A 21 -11.72 -15.61 -12.53
C SER A 21 -12.70 -15.10 -13.58
N SER A 22 -13.00 -15.91 -14.56
CA SER A 22 -14.06 -15.66 -15.53
C SER A 22 -15.39 -15.61 -14.79
N CYS A 23 -15.89 -14.41 -14.51
CA CYS A 23 -17.24 -14.23 -13.98
C CYS A 23 -18.24 -14.31 -15.13
N ILE A 24 -19.13 -15.32 -15.07
CA ILE A 24 -20.37 -15.38 -15.86
C ILE A 24 -21.33 -14.37 -15.19
N GLY A 25 -21.65 -13.30 -15.87
CA GLY A 25 -22.68 -12.35 -15.46
C GLY A 25 -23.42 -11.86 -16.68
N ASN A 26 -24.74 -11.84 -16.64
CA ASN A 26 -25.62 -11.46 -17.72
C ASN A 26 -25.33 -10.04 -18.23
N ASP A 27 -25.39 -9.92 -19.56
CA ASP A 27 -25.31 -8.65 -20.26
C ASP A 27 -26.61 -7.90 -20.06
N ASP A 28 -26.58 -6.83 -19.31
CA ASP A 28 -27.54 -5.73 -19.50
C ASP A 28 -26.94 -4.44 -18.95
N ASP A 29 -26.97 -3.40 -19.79
CA ASP A 29 -26.69 -2.00 -19.51
C ASP A 29 -25.23 -1.55 -19.30
N TYR A 30 -24.51 -1.46 -20.38
CA TYR A 30 -23.39 -0.53 -20.50
C TYR A 30 -23.83 0.77 -21.23
N ASN A 31 -24.85 1.42 -20.69
CA ASN A 31 -25.24 2.73 -21.19
C ASN A 31 -25.24 3.74 -20.05
N ASN A 32 -24.04 3.98 -19.49
CA ASN A 32 -23.91 5.11 -18.59
C ASN A 32 -22.63 5.89 -18.91
N ASN A 33 -22.80 6.97 -19.67
CA ASN A 33 -21.82 8.02 -19.91
C ASN A 33 -21.50 8.85 -18.64
N GLN A 34 -21.62 8.28 -17.46
CA GLN A 34 -21.14 8.93 -16.24
C GLN A 34 -19.61 8.82 -16.22
N LYS A 35 -18.94 9.89 -16.69
CA LYS A 35 -17.59 10.16 -16.23
C LYS A 35 -17.59 10.08 -14.71
N PRO A 36 -16.59 9.42 -14.08
CA PRO A 36 -16.44 9.47 -12.63
C PRO A 36 -16.53 10.95 -12.22
N THR A 37 -17.46 11.27 -11.35
CA THR A 37 -17.54 12.63 -10.77
C THR A 37 -16.32 12.76 -9.88
N ILE A 38 -15.30 13.49 -10.32
CA ILE A 38 -14.10 13.73 -9.54
C ILE A 38 -14.51 14.58 -8.34
N ASP A 39 -14.34 14.04 -7.13
CA ASP A 39 -14.59 14.76 -5.90
C ASP A 39 -13.78 16.08 -5.90
N PRO A 40 -14.40 17.23 -5.58
CA PRO A 40 -13.69 18.51 -5.46
C PRO A 40 -12.48 18.47 -4.51
N VAL A 41 -12.53 17.62 -3.47
CA VAL A 41 -11.41 17.42 -2.54
C VAL A 41 -10.21 16.79 -3.26
N THR A 42 -10.43 15.84 -4.16
CA THR A 42 -9.38 15.22 -4.97
C THR A 42 -8.66 16.24 -5.83
N TYR A 43 -9.38 17.27 -6.29
CA TYR A 43 -8.81 18.33 -7.12
C TYR A 43 -7.79 19.21 -6.37
N SER A 44 -7.95 19.42 -5.08
CA SER A 44 -7.03 20.22 -4.25
C SER A 44 -5.68 19.54 -4.03
N TYR A 45 -5.57 18.21 -4.23
CA TYR A 45 -4.36 17.40 -4.07
C TYR A 45 -3.75 16.96 -5.41
N LYS A 46 -4.23 17.49 -6.53
CA LYS A 46 -3.80 17.09 -7.88
C LYS A 46 -2.28 17.05 -8.05
N ASP A 47 -1.59 18.07 -7.53
CA ASP A 47 -0.14 18.13 -7.67
C ASP A 47 0.56 17.02 -6.87
N ILE A 48 0.05 16.69 -5.69
CA ILE A 48 0.58 15.60 -4.88
C ILE A 48 0.39 14.26 -5.59
N TYR A 49 -0.80 14.00 -6.14
CA TYR A 49 -1.06 12.75 -6.89
C TYR A 49 -0.20 12.67 -8.14
N LEU A 50 -0.02 13.77 -8.86
CA LEU A 50 0.84 13.80 -10.04
C LEU A 50 2.29 13.50 -9.66
N GLN A 51 2.83 14.16 -8.65
CA GLN A 51 4.20 13.99 -8.19
C GLN A 51 4.45 12.54 -7.72
N THR A 52 3.59 12.01 -6.86
CA THR A 52 3.75 10.64 -6.37
C THR A 52 3.56 9.60 -7.48
N SER A 53 2.70 9.83 -8.45
CA SER A 53 2.52 8.91 -9.59
C SER A 53 3.76 8.81 -10.49
N MET A 54 4.59 9.86 -10.55
CA MET A 54 5.85 9.84 -11.31
C MET A 54 6.87 8.83 -10.77
N THR A 55 6.70 8.35 -9.53
CA THR A 55 7.53 7.30 -8.95
C THR A 55 7.24 5.90 -9.54
N ALA A 56 6.11 5.73 -10.23
CA ALA A 56 5.67 4.44 -10.74
C ALA A 56 6.69 3.81 -11.72
N TYR A 57 7.23 4.57 -12.63
CA TYR A 57 8.18 4.05 -13.61
C TYR A 57 9.54 3.69 -13.01
N PRO A 58 10.22 4.53 -12.22
CA PRO A 58 11.43 4.16 -11.51
C PRO A 58 11.24 2.92 -10.62
N PHE A 59 10.12 2.83 -9.91
CA PHE A 59 9.81 1.67 -9.08
C PHE A 59 9.64 0.40 -9.94
N PHE A 60 8.87 0.47 -11.02
CA PHE A 60 8.72 -0.63 -11.96
C PHE A 60 10.08 -1.06 -12.53
N SER A 61 10.90 -0.13 -12.97
CA SER A 61 12.22 -0.41 -13.52
C SER A 61 13.12 -1.12 -12.52
N GLN A 62 13.12 -0.67 -11.25
CA GLN A 62 13.90 -1.29 -10.19
C GLN A 62 13.45 -2.72 -9.90
N VAL A 63 12.13 -2.93 -9.78
CA VAL A 63 11.58 -4.28 -9.54
C VAL A 63 11.86 -5.19 -10.73
N ASN A 64 11.63 -4.71 -11.96
CA ASN A 64 11.88 -5.48 -13.19
C ASN A 64 13.34 -5.94 -13.32
N SER A 65 14.29 -5.14 -12.85
CA SER A 65 15.71 -5.51 -12.84
C SER A 65 16.03 -6.62 -11.84
N SER A 66 15.18 -6.83 -10.84
CA SER A 66 15.35 -7.79 -9.75
C SER A 66 14.57 -9.09 -9.91
N VAL A 67 13.56 -9.08 -10.81
CA VAL A 67 12.72 -10.25 -11.07
C VAL A 67 13.43 -11.20 -12.05
N GLU A 68 13.27 -12.52 -11.86
CA GLU A 68 13.75 -13.53 -12.78
C GLU A 68 13.18 -13.30 -14.19
N LYS A 69 14.05 -13.47 -15.19
CA LYS A 69 13.63 -13.37 -16.60
C LYS A 69 12.48 -14.35 -16.91
N ASN A 70 11.52 -13.89 -17.68
CA ASN A 70 10.34 -14.67 -18.10
C ASN A 70 9.35 -15.03 -16.97
N LYS A 71 9.41 -14.32 -15.84
CA LYS A 71 8.38 -14.40 -14.80
C LYS A 71 7.41 -13.24 -14.91
N ASN A 72 6.11 -13.53 -14.79
CA ASN A 72 5.12 -12.49 -14.63
C ASN A 72 5.20 -11.92 -13.21
N PHE A 73 5.10 -10.62 -13.10
CA PHE A 73 5.01 -9.93 -11.81
C PHE A 73 4.02 -8.76 -11.91
N MET A 74 3.54 -8.34 -10.78
CA MET A 74 2.68 -7.17 -10.64
C MET A 74 3.15 -6.35 -9.43
N ILE A 75 3.08 -5.04 -9.56
CA ILE A 75 3.39 -4.10 -8.48
C ILE A 75 2.26 -3.10 -8.31
N SER A 76 2.17 -2.52 -7.13
CA SER A 76 1.32 -1.37 -6.86
C SER A 76 2.17 -0.17 -6.48
N PRO A 77 2.39 0.79 -7.40
CA PRO A 77 3.05 2.05 -7.05
C PRO A 77 2.29 2.83 -5.97
N LEU A 78 0.96 2.79 -6.01
CA LEU A 78 0.12 3.38 -4.97
C LEU A 78 0.41 2.76 -3.61
N GLY A 79 0.46 1.42 -3.50
CA GLY A 79 0.79 0.74 -2.26
C GLY A 79 2.17 1.11 -1.72
N MET A 80 3.16 1.29 -2.60
CA MET A 80 4.47 1.82 -2.20
C MET A 80 4.35 3.24 -1.64
N THR A 81 3.59 4.12 -2.30
CA THR A 81 3.36 5.49 -1.84
C THR A 81 2.69 5.52 -0.47
N GLU A 82 1.68 4.67 -0.23
CA GLU A 82 1.01 4.53 1.07
C GLU A 82 2.01 4.19 2.19
N VAL A 83 2.83 3.17 1.99
CA VAL A 83 3.81 2.76 2.99
C VAL A 83 4.89 3.82 3.22
N LEU A 84 5.35 4.49 2.17
CA LEU A 84 6.30 5.60 2.30
C LEU A 84 5.67 6.81 2.99
N THR A 85 4.36 7.05 2.80
CA THR A 85 3.62 8.11 3.49
C THR A 85 3.52 7.81 4.99
N MET A 86 3.22 6.57 5.39
CA MET A 86 3.29 6.16 6.79
C MET A 86 4.68 6.39 7.37
N LEU A 87 5.72 6.05 6.62
CA LEU A 87 7.11 6.13 7.08
C LEU A 87 7.61 7.58 7.22
N VAL A 88 7.36 8.42 6.21
CA VAL A 88 7.89 9.80 6.18
C VAL A 88 7.35 10.66 7.30
N HIS A 89 6.11 10.40 7.74
CA HIS A 89 5.50 11.13 8.84
C HIS A 89 6.21 10.91 10.19
N GLY A 90 6.83 9.74 10.37
CA GLY A 90 7.66 9.42 11.55
C GLY A 90 9.14 9.76 11.38
N ALA A 91 9.57 10.15 10.19
CA ALA A 91 10.97 10.42 9.90
C ALA A 91 11.33 11.90 10.15
N ASN A 92 12.61 12.15 10.41
CA ASN A 92 13.13 13.49 10.65
C ASN A 92 14.33 13.78 9.73
N GLU A 93 14.57 15.08 9.51
CA GLU A 93 15.77 15.61 8.85
C GLU A 93 16.13 14.86 7.55
N ASN A 94 17.34 14.34 7.48
CA ASN A 94 17.88 13.67 6.30
C ASN A 94 17.06 12.45 5.88
N THR A 95 16.52 11.67 6.82
CA THR A 95 15.69 10.50 6.50
C THR A 95 14.39 10.93 5.82
N ALA A 96 13.71 11.94 6.36
CA ALA A 96 12.51 12.48 5.74
C ALA A 96 12.79 13.06 4.35
N ALA A 97 13.91 13.78 4.19
CA ALA A 97 14.32 14.34 2.91
C ALA A 97 14.58 13.24 1.85
N GLN A 98 15.22 12.13 2.24
CA GLN A 98 15.47 11.00 1.32
C GLN A 98 14.17 10.31 0.93
N ILE A 99 13.24 10.09 1.85
CA ILE A 99 11.93 9.49 1.55
C ILE A 99 11.14 10.41 0.62
N ASN A 100 11.06 11.71 0.94
CA ASN A 100 10.38 12.68 0.08
C ASN A 100 10.99 12.75 -1.32
N LYS A 101 12.31 12.59 -1.44
CA LYS A 101 12.98 12.51 -2.75
C LYS A 101 12.52 11.29 -3.54
N VAL A 102 12.43 10.13 -2.88
CA VAL A 102 11.92 8.89 -3.53
C VAL A 102 10.47 9.06 -3.96
N MET A 103 9.64 9.71 -3.14
CA MET A 103 8.24 9.99 -3.47
C MET A 103 8.05 11.14 -4.47
N ASN A 104 9.13 11.77 -4.92
CA ASN A 104 9.12 12.96 -5.77
C ASN A 104 8.35 14.15 -5.16
N THR A 105 8.39 14.28 -3.83
CA THR A 105 7.69 15.30 -3.05
C THR A 105 8.62 16.14 -2.15
N PRO A 106 9.81 16.58 -2.64
CA PRO A 106 10.84 17.16 -1.77
C PRO A 106 10.44 18.47 -1.08
N TRP A 107 9.40 19.14 -1.56
CA TRP A 107 8.90 20.41 -1.03
C TRP A 107 7.53 20.30 -0.36
N ILE A 108 6.95 19.10 -0.28
CA ILE A 108 5.62 18.89 0.30
C ILE A 108 5.76 18.40 1.74
N LEU A 109 5.02 19.03 2.65
CA LEU A 109 5.01 18.59 4.05
C LEU A 109 4.36 17.20 4.17
N PRO A 110 4.91 16.30 5.00
CA PRO A 110 4.36 14.96 5.20
C PRO A 110 2.87 14.94 5.55
N ALA A 111 2.40 15.91 6.34
CA ALA A 111 0.99 16.03 6.71
C ALA A 111 0.07 16.25 5.48
N HIS A 112 0.51 17.06 4.51
CA HIS A 112 -0.27 17.30 3.27
C HIS A 112 -0.30 16.04 2.40
N ILE A 113 0.80 15.26 2.38
CA ILE A 113 0.83 13.98 1.65
C ILE A 113 -0.15 13.00 2.28
N MET A 114 -0.19 12.92 3.63
CA MET A 114 -1.15 12.08 4.34
C MET A 114 -2.60 12.47 4.04
N ASP A 115 -2.92 13.77 4.06
CA ASP A 115 -4.27 14.25 3.75
C ASP A 115 -4.66 13.94 2.30
N ALA A 116 -3.73 14.06 1.36
CA ALA A 116 -3.95 13.68 -0.03
C ALA A 116 -4.20 12.16 -0.16
N MET A 117 -3.38 11.32 0.48
CA MET A 117 -3.58 9.86 0.45
C MET A 117 -4.90 9.47 1.09
N LYS A 118 -5.28 10.08 2.22
CA LYS A 118 -6.60 9.88 2.81
C LYS A 118 -7.72 10.18 1.82
N SER A 119 -7.69 11.34 1.19
CA SER A 119 -8.70 11.72 0.19
C SER A 119 -8.76 10.72 -0.97
N LEU A 120 -7.61 10.22 -1.42
CA LEU A 120 -7.53 9.22 -2.49
C LEU A 120 -8.13 7.88 -2.04
N ASN A 121 -7.83 7.43 -0.82
CA ASN A 121 -8.34 6.19 -0.24
C ASN A 121 -9.85 6.24 -0.01
N ASP A 122 -10.39 7.40 0.35
CA ASP A 122 -11.84 7.62 0.49
C ASP A 122 -12.57 7.62 -0.86
N PHE A 123 -11.89 8.06 -1.91
CA PHE A 123 -12.45 8.22 -3.25
C PHE A 123 -12.36 6.95 -4.12
N LEU A 124 -11.17 6.36 -4.23
CA LEU A 124 -10.90 5.30 -5.21
C LEU A 124 -11.83 4.07 -5.10
N PRO A 125 -12.15 3.56 -3.88
CA PRO A 125 -13.04 2.41 -3.74
C PRO A 125 -14.48 2.68 -4.22
N LYS A 126 -14.86 3.96 -4.33
CA LYS A 126 -16.22 4.41 -4.72
C LYS A 126 -16.27 4.94 -6.16
N ALA A 127 -15.13 5.04 -6.83
CA ALA A 127 -15.03 5.69 -8.14
C ALA A 127 -15.78 4.95 -9.25
N ASP A 128 -15.93 3.62 -9.12
CA ASP A 128 -16.66 2.80 -10.08
C ASP A 128 -17.39 1.65 -9.37
N SER A 129 -18.70 1.59 -9.51
CA SER A 129 -19.56 0.57 -8.88
C SER A 129 -19.35 -0.85 -9.45
N LYS A 130 -18.74 -0.99 -10.63
CA LYS A 130 -18.46 -2.26 -11.29
C LYS A 130 -17.06 -2.79 -10.98
N THR A 131 -16.25 -1.99 -10.29
CA THR A 131 -14.90 -2.35 -9.88
C THR A 131 -14.84 -2.47 -8.36
N ALA A 132 -14.36 -3.59 -7.86
CA ALA A 132 -14.02 -3.72 -6.45
C ALA A 132 -12.55 -3.34 -6.26
N LEU A 133 -12.32 -2.28 -5.52
CA LEU A 133 -11.01 -1.85 -5.07
C LEU A 133 -11.01 -1.73 -3.55
N ALA A 134 -10.05 -2.36 -2.90
CA ALA A 134 -9.80 -2.17 -1.48
C ALA A 134 -8.34 -1.81 -1.26
N ILE A 135 -8.10 -0.81 -0.43
CA ILE A 135 -6.78 -0.38 0.01
C ILE A 135 -6.76 -0.55 1.51
N ALA A 136 -5.74 -1.21 2.04
CA ALA A 136 -5.61 -1.44 3.46
C ALA A 136 -4.16 -1.23 3.90
N ASN A 137 -4.00 -0.56 5.03
CA ASN A 137 -2.70 -0.30 5.64
C ASN A 137 -2.63 -0.97 7.02
N SER A 138 -1.44 -1.37 7.42
CA SER A 138 -1.18 -1.80 8.80
C SER A 138 0.23 -1.47 9.25
N GLN A 139 0.37 -1.28 10.56
CA GLN A 139 1.64 -1.11 11.25
C GLN A 139 1.73 -2.11 12.40
N TRP A 140 2.82 -2.88 12.39
CA TRP A 140 3.12 -3.91 13.37
C TRP A 140 4.35 -3.45 14.13
N ILE A 141 4.21 -3.29 15.43
CA ILE A 141 5.23 -2.70 16.30
C ILE A 141 5.76 -3.79 17.24
N ASP A 142 7.07 -3.91 17.34
CA ASP A 142 7.70 -4.87 18.25
C ASP A 142 7.41 -4.53 19.69
N GLU A 143 7.00 -5.52 20.48
CA GLU A 143 6.74 -5.38 21.89
C GLU A 143 8.00 -4.83 22.60
N GLY A 144 7.82 -3.77 23.39
CA GLY A 144 8.93 -3.09 24.06
C GLY A 144 9.69 -2.08 23.19
N TYR A 145 9.27 -1.85 21.94
CA TYR A 145 9.79 -0.75 21.13
C TYR A 145 8.89 0.47 21.24
N ASP A 146 9.42 1.53 21.84
CA ASP A 146 8.68 2.76 22.06
C ASP A 146 8.51 3.57 20.77
N VAL A 147 7.27 3.76 20.36
CA VAL A 147 6.87 4.55 19.19
C VAL A 147 5.99 5.69 19.64
N LYS A 148 6.25 6.89 19.15
CA LYS A 148 5.46 8.08 19.51
C LYS A 148 3.98 7.89 19.21
N ASN A 149 3.13 8.18 20.20
CA ASN A 149 1.69 8.05 20.07
C ASN A 149 1.12 8.86 18.90
N ASP A 150 1.64 10.06 18.64
CA ASP A 150 1.20 10.89 17.52
C ASP A 150 1.47 10.23 16.17
N TYR A 151 2.58 9.51 16.02
CA TYR A 151 2.88 8.75 14.83
C TYR A 151 1.84 7.63 14.60
N ILE A 152 1.59 6.84 15.63
CA ILE A 152 0.60 5.75 15.60
C ILE A 152 -0.78 6.31 15.25
N LYS A 153 -1.19 7.34 15.98
CA LYS A 153 -2.50 7.98 15.83
C LYS A 153 -2.71 8.56 14.43
N ASN A 154 -1.72 9.25 13.88
CA ASN A 154 -1.83 9.83 12.54
C ASN A 154 -1.98 8.75 11.46
N ASN A 155 -1.26 7.63 11.55
CA ASN A 155 -1.42 6.52 10.61
C ASN A 155 -2.82 5.88 10.71
N ILE A 156 -3.38 5.77 11.93
CA ILE A 156 -4.76 5.30 12.13
C ILE A 156 -5.75 6.30 11.54
N ASP A 157 -5.68 7.56 11.94
CA ASP A 157 -6.71 8.56 11.61
C ASP A 157 -6.71 8.97 10.14
N LYS A 158 -5.54 8.95 9.49
CA LYS A 158 -5.36 9.44 8.12
C LYS A 158 -5.26 8.34 7.07
N LEU A 159 -4.72 7.20 7.43
CA LEU A 159 -4.44 6.12 6.46
C LEU A 159 -5.18 4.82 6.81
N ASP A 160 -6.10 4.87 7.80
CA ASP A 160 -6.87 3.73 8.30
C ASP A 160 -5.97 2.52 8.66
N ALA A 161 -4.73 2.79 9.14
CA ALA A 161 -3.75 1.75 9.41
C ALA A 161 -4.13 0.94 10.65
N GLU A 162 -4.39 -0.35 10.47
CA GLU A 162 -4.52 -1.26 11.59
C GLU A 162 -3.20 -1.35 12.35
N THR A 163 -3.25 -1.19 13.67
CA THR A 163 -2.06 -1.17 14.52
C THR A 163 -2.06 -2.35 15.46
N LEU A 164 -0.97 -3.12 15.45
CA LEU A 164 -0.76 -4.24 16.36
C LEU A 164 0.62 -4.13 17.00
N THR A 165 0.66 -4.36 18.33
CA THR A 165 1.91 -4.40 19.10
C THR A 165 2.06 -5.81 19.66
N GLN A 166 3.14 -6.49 19.28
CA GLN A 166 3.42 -7.86 19.69
C GLN A 166 4.88 -8.23 19.41
N LEU A 167 5.34 -9.37 19.94
CA LEU A 167 6.69 -9.84 19.66
C LEU A 167 6.82 -10.28 18.20
N LEU A 168 7.46 -9.46 17.37
CA LEU A 168 7.45 -9.61 15.90
C LEU A 168 8.15 -10.87 15.39
N SER A 169 9.09 -11.45 16.15
CA SER A 169 9.90 -12.59 15.72
C SER A 169 9.26 -13.96 16.00
N THR A 170 7.96 -14.02 16.28
CA THR A 170 7.25 -15.27 16.60
C THR A 170 6.51 -15.86 15.40
N GLU A 171 6.23 -17.18 15.47
CA GLU A 171 5.34 -17.86 14.50
C GLU A 171 3.93 -17.25 14.55
N THR A 172 3.43 -16.93 15.76
CA THR A 172 2.12 -16.29 15.94
C THR A 172 2.03 -14.99 15.13
N THR A 173 3.03 -14.12 15.24
CA THR A 173 3.03 -12.85 14.47
C THR A 173 3.10 -13.09 12.96
N LYS A 174 3.88 -14.07 12.51
CA LYS A 174 3.90 -14.47 11.09
C LYS A 174 2.51 -14.88 10.62
N ASP A 175 1.81 -15.70 11.40
CA ASP A 175 0.47 -16.20 11.07
C ASP A 175 -0.58 -15.09 11.12
N ASP A 176 -0.47 -14.15 12.06
CA ASP A 176 -1.33 -12.96 12.14
C ASP A 176 -1.15 -12.04 10.93
N ILE A 177 0.08 -11.79 10.51
CA ILE A 177 0.39 -11.02 9.29
C ILE A 177 -0.18 -11.73 8.05
N ASN A 178 0.03 -13.04 7.92
CA ASN A 178 -0.51 -13.82 6.80
C ASN A 178 -2.05 -13.79 6.79
N SER A 179 -2.67 -13.91 7.95
CA SER A 179 -4.12 -13.81 8.12
C SER A 179 -4.63 -12.42 7.74
N TRP A 180 -3.92 -11.36 8.11
CA TRP A 180 -4.25 -10.00 7.71
C TRP A 180 -4.16 -9.83 6.18
N CYS A 181 -3.08 -10.30 5.56
CA CYS A 181 -2.91 -10.28 4.11
C CYS A 181 -4.04 -11.03 3.40
N ALA A 182 -4.39 -12.23 3.89
CA ALA A 182 -5.48 -13.02 3.33
C ALA A 182 -6.83 -12.30 3.42
N ARG A 183 -7.17 -11.72 4.59
CA ARG A 183 -8.42 -10.96 4.75
C ARG A 183 -8.48 -9.75 3.81
N LYS A 184 -7.40 -8.97 3.73
CA LYS A 184 -7.36 -7.73 2.92
C LYS A 184 -7.28 -7.96 1.42
N THR A 185 -6.86 -9.14 0.99
CA THR A 185 -6.78 -9.53 -0.42
C THR A 185 -7.85 -10.54 -0.86
N ASN A 186 -8.93 -10.67 -0.10
CA ASN A 186 -10.01 -11.62 -0.39
C ASN A 186 -9.50 -13.06 -0.62
N GLY A 187 -8.56 -13.50 0.20
CA GLY A 187 -7.98 -14.84 0.16
C GLY A 187 -6.93 -15.09 -0.92
N LEU A 188 -6.51 -14.06 -1.66
CA LEU A 188 -5.54 -14.25 -2.74
C LEU A 188 -4.09 -14.36 -2.25
N ILE A 189 -3.73 -13.68 -1.17
CA ILE A 189 -2.41 -13.75 -0.56
C ILE A 189 -2.55 -14.37 0.83
N LYS A 190 -2.26 -15.67 0.95
CA LYS A 190 -2.44 -16.42 2.20
C LYS A 190 -1.12 -16.64 2.96
N ASP A 191 -0.04 -16.83 2.23
CA ASP A 191 1.27 -17.22 2.77
C ASP A 191 2.33 -16.20 2.37
N PHE A 192 2.11 -14.97 2.80
CA PHE A 192 2.99 -13.84 2.46
C PHE A 192 4.36 -14.00 3.13
N LEU A 193 4.40 -14.23 4.44
CA LEU A 193 5.61 -14.56 5.18
C LEU A 193 5.74 -16.09 5.26
N LYS A 194 6.90 -16.61 4.84
CA LYS A 194 7.22 -18.05 4.90
C LYS A 194 7.88 -18.46 6.21
N SER A 195 8.45 -17.50 6.92
CA SER A 195 9.14 -17.69 8.20
C SER A 195 8.90 -16.48 9.11
N PRO A 196 9.09 -16.61 10.41
CA PRO A 196 9.06 -15.48 11.33
C PRO A 196 10.02 -14.36 10.93
N LEU A 197 9.70 -13.14 11.36
CA LEU A 197 10.56 -11.99 11.16
C LEU A 197 11.85 -12.12 11.99
N GLN A 198 12.86 -11.37 11.61
CA GLN A 198 14.14 -11.37 12.34
C GLN A 198 13.96 -10.75 13.73
N GLN A 199 14.71 -11.24 14.72
CA GLN A 199 14.64 -10.76 16.11
C GLN A 199 14.97 -9.27 16.29
N ASN A 200 15.70 -8.67 15.36
CA ASN A 200 16.01 -7.24 15.38
C ASN A 200 15.01 -6.38 14.60
N THR A 201 13.93 -6.95 14.08
CA THR A 201 12.82 -6.20 13.47
C THR A 201 12.12 -5.39 14.55
N ARG A 202 11.89 -4.10 14.32
CA ARG A 202 11.24 -3.21 15.29
C ARG A 202 9.88 -2.73 14.83
N MET A 203 9.69 -2.67 13.51
CA MET A 203 8.42 -2.27 12.92
C MET A 203 8.28 -2.89 11.54
N VAL A 204 7.04 -3.25 11.19
CA VAL A 204 6.65 -3.65 9.84
C VAL A 204 5.49 -2.78 9.40
N LEU A 205 5.59 -2.16 8.24
CA LEU A 205 4.54 -1.39 7.59
C LEU A 205 4.08 -2.16 6.37
N LEU A 206 2.78 -2.40 6.26
CA LEU A 206 2.19 -3.15 5.17
C LEU A 206 1.10 -2.32 4.47
N ASN A 207 1.05 -2.45 3.16
CA ASN A 207 -0.10 -2.08 2.37
C ASN A 207 -0.58 -3.29 1.59
N ALA A 208 -1.87 -3.52 1.56
CA ALA A 208 -2.52 -4.52 0.72
C ALA A 208 -3.53 -3.83 -0.19
N LEU A 209 -3.43 -4.07 -1.49
CA LEU A 209 -4.36 -3.57 -2.49
C LEU A 209 -5.05 -4.74 -3.16
N TYR A 210 -6.39 -4.76 -3.10
CA TYR A 210 -7.23 -5.70 -3.82
C TYR A 210 -7.95 -4.98 -4.95
N PHE A 211 -7.82 -5.49 -6.16
CA PHE A 211 -8.50 -4.97 -7.34
C PHE A 211 -9.21 -6.09 -8.10
N LYS A 212 -10.50 -5.90 -8.38
CA LYS A 212 -11.27 -6.78 -9.25
C LYS A 212 -12.12 -5.94 -10.19
N GLY A 213 -11.73 -5.87 -11.44
CA GLY A 213 -12.43 -5.18 -12.50
C GLY A 213 -13.00 -6.15 -13.55
N GLN A 214 -13.92 -5.66 -14.36
CA GLN A 214 -14.45 -6.35 -15.52
C GLN A 214 -13.91 -5.70 -16.80
N TRP A 215 -13.59 -6.53 -17.80
CA TRP A 215 -13.23 -6.01 -19.11
C TRP A 215 -14.47 -5.39 -19.77
N LYS A 216 -14.30 -4.23 -20.34
CA LYS A 216 -15.36 -3.58 -21.13
C LYS A 216 -15.79 -4.45 -22.32
N TYR A 217 -14.84 -5.09 -22.97
CA TYR A 217 -15.05 -6.08 -24.02
C TYR A 217 -14.57 -7.42 -23.49
N LYS A 218 -15.50 -8.38 -23.36
CA LYS A 218 -15.19 -9.71 -22.86
C LYS A 218 -14.41 -10.49 -23.93
N PHE A 219 -13.51 -11.35 -23.50
CA PHE A 219 -12.87 -12.30 -24.39
C PHE A 219 -13.87 -13.40 -24.79
N ASP A 220 -13.84 -13.82 -26.06
CA ASP A 220 -14.62 -14.95 -26.50
C ASP A 220 -14.17 -16.22 -25.78
N LYS A 221 -15.13 -16.99 -25.29
CA LYS A 221 -14.85 -18.34 -24.75
C LYS A 221 -14.55 -19.24 -25.96
N LYS A 222 -13.34 -19.72 -26.05
CA LYS A 222 -12.99 -20.81 -26.94
C LYS A 222 -13.37 -22.12 -26.30
#